data_031705703ae2e868a50913fa247a67fe
#
_entry.id   031705703ae2e868a50913fa247a67fe
#
_cell.length_a   1.000
_cell.length_b   1.000
_cell.length_c   1.000
_cell.angle_alpha   90.00
_cell.angle_beta   90.00
_cell.angle_gamma   90.00
#
_symmetry.space_group_name_H-M   'P 1'
#
loop_
_entity.id
_entity.type
_entity.pdbx_description
1 polymer ?
#
loop_
_entity_poly.entity_id
_entity_poly.type
_entity_poly.pdbx_seq_one_letter_code
_entity_poly.pdbx_strand_id
1 'polypeptide(L)'
;MSLNVDVRSVLIVTGSDKIYDFMVDLLPQKEFYPVCRANSCGEARRMLVSGPYDILVINTPMPDDFGVELALDYADSPMCIMLLVKDELYDQITYQVIDAGIVTISKPSTKPVVYSSMRLLSATSAKIKRMEKKNRTLEEKMADI
;
A
#
# COMPACT_ATOMS: atom_id res chain seq x y z
N MET A 1 -20.08 -4.84 -16.16
CA MET A 1 -19.83 -4.84 -15.74
C MET A 1 -19.24 -5.01 -14.98
N SER A 2 -19.02 -5.17 -14.95
CA SER A 2 -18.66 -5.29 -14.27
C SER A 2 -18.13 -5.22 -13.47
N LEU A 3 -18.34 -5.18 -13.34
CA LEU A 3 -17.98 -4.91 -12.58
C LEU A 3 -17.11 -5.12 -11.80
N ASN A 4 -16.81 -5.28 -11.93
CA ASN A 4 -16.17 -5.62 -11.27
C ASN A 4 -15.42 -5.40 -10.47
N VAL A 5 -15.47 -5.91 -10.51
CA VAL A 5 -15.23 -4.98 -9.49
C VAL A 5 -13.95 -5.23 -8.72
N ASP A 6 -13.01 -4.37 -8.93
CA ASP A 6 -11.70 -4.49 -8.31
C ASP A 6 -11.66 -3.71 -7.02
N VAL A 7 -12.09 -4.36 -5.93
CA VAL A 7 -11.97 -3.83 -4.60
C VAL A 7 -10.61 -4.24 -4.04
N ARG A 8 -9.87 -3.30 -3.46
CA ARG A 8 -8.54 -3.55 -2.93
C ARG A 8 -8.53 -3.46 -1.42
N SER A 9 -7.90 -4.43 -0.79
CA SER A 9 -7.71 -4.40 0.66
C SER A 9 -6.55 -3.47 1.01
N VAL A 10 -6.68 -2.76 2.14
CA VAL A 10 -5.72 -1.75 2.55
C VAL A 10 -5.36 -1.95 4.02
N LEU A 11 -4.07 -1.94 4.31
CA LEU A 11 -3.58 -1.87 5.67
C LEU A 11 -2.96 -0.49 5.88
N ILE A 12 -3.50 0.26 6.85
CA ILE A 12 -3.01 1.59 7.20
C ILE A 12 -2.25 1.48 8.51
N VAL A 13 -0.96 1.82 8.46
CA VAL A 13 -0.06 1.74 9.62
C VAL A 13 0.13 3.12 10.17
N THR A 14 -0.54 3.43 11.28
CA THR A 14 -0.45 4.74 11.92
C THR A 14 -0.87 4.66 13.39
N GLY A 15 -0.12 5.37 14.23
CA GLY A 15 -0.52 5.59 15.62
C GLY A 15 -1.42 6.83 15.78
N SER A 16 -1.65 7.58 14.69
CA SER A 16 -2.43 8.81 14.73
C SER A 16 -3.87 8.57 14.31
N ASP A 17 -4.81 8.86 15.21
CA ASP A 17 -6.24 8.79 14.88
C ASP A 17 -6.61 9.77 13.78
N LYS A 18 -5.99 10.94 13.79
CA LYS A 18 -6.24 11.98 12.80
C LYS A 18 -5.87 11.51 11.38
N ILE A 19 -4.73 10.87 11.24
CA ILE A 19 -4.29 10.34 9.94
C ILE A 19 -5.18 9.19 9.51
N TYR A 20 -5.52 8.29 10.43
CA TYR A 20 -6.40 7.17 10.12
C TYR A 20 -7.77 7.67 9.63
N ASP A 21 -8.38 8.62 10.36
CA ASP A 21 -9.67 9.17 9.99
C ASP A 21 -9.61 9.87 8.63
N PHE A 22 -8.52 10.61 8.38
CA PHE A 22 -8.30 11.26 7.09
C PHE A 22 -8.28 10.22 5.95
N MET A 23 -7.57 9.12 6.14
CA MET A 23 -7.47 8.07 5.13
C MET A 23 -8.81 7.36 4.90
N VAL A 24 -9.48 6.96 5.96
CA VAL A 24 -10.76 6.26 5.86
C VAL A 24 -11.80 7.13 5.16
N ASP A 25 -11.78 8.43 5.45
CA ASP A 25 -12.73 9.39 4.89
C ASP A 25 -12.60 9.52 3.36
N LEU A 26 -11.40 9.29 2.84
CA LEU A 26 -11.16 9.42 1.40
C LEU A 26 -11.21 8.09 0.65
N LEU A 27 -11.43 6.95 1.34
CA LEU A 27 -11.42 5.62 0.73
C LEU A 27 -12.83 5.03 0.67
N PRO A 28 -13.55 5.15 -0.47
CA PRO A 28 -14.91 4.56 -0.58
C PRO A 28 -14.86 3.03 -0.45
N GLN A 29 -15.81 2.47 0.29
CA GLN A 29 -15.91 1.03 0.51
C GLN A 29 -16.05 0.23 -0.77
N LYS A 30 -16.67 0.79 -1.78
CA LYS A 30 -16.86 0.10 -3.06
C LYS A 30 -15.57 0.00 -3.88
N GLU A 31 -14.53 0.73 -3.48
CA GLU A 31 -13.23 0.71 -4.16
C GLU A 31 -12.14 0.09 -3.28
N PHE A 32 -12.26 0.26 -1.96
CA PHE A 32 -11.26 -0.20 -0.99
C PHE A 32 -11.94 -0.92 0.17
N TYR A 33 -11.68 -2.23 0.28
CA TYR A 33 -12.27 -3.02 1.35
C TYR A 33 -11.58 -4.38 1.46
N PRO A 34 -11.29 -4.87 2.67
CA PRO A 34 -11.41 -4.15 3.94
C PRO A 34 -10.29 -3.13 4.11
N VAL A 35 -10.55 -2.12 4.93
CA VAL A 35 -9.54 -1.15 5.34
C VAL A 35 -9.25 -1.42 6.81
N CYS A 36 -8.04 -1.88 7.09
CA CYS A 36 -7.62 -2.26 8.43
C CYS A 36 -6.54 -1.33 8.94
N ARG A 37 -6.32 -1.33 10.26
CA ARG A 37 -5.35 -0.46 10.91
C ARG A 37 -4.37 -1.27 11.74
N ALA A 38 -3.09 -0.90 11.65
CA ALA A 38 -2.07 -1.30 12.59
C ALA A 38 -1.55 -0.03 13.29
N ASN A 39 -1.40 -0.09 14.60
CA ASN A 39 -1.00 1.07 15.39
C ASN A 39 0.52 1.23 15.52
N SER A 40 1.28 0.25 15.06
CA SER A 40 2.74 0.25 15.09
C SER A 40 3.27 -0.61 13.94
N CYS A 41 4.55 -0.46 13.64
CA CYS A 41 5.19 -1.31 12.65
C CYS A 41 5.24 -2.77 13.11
N GLY A 42 5.43 -3.01 14.41
CA GLY A 42 5.40 -4.36 14.96
C GLY A 42 4.06 -5.04 14.78
N GLU A 43 2.96 -4.31 15.04
CA GLU A 43 1.62 -4.85 14.81
C GLU A 43 1.39 -5.11 13.33
N ALA A 44 1.84 -4.19 12.47
CA ALA A 44 1.70 -4.36 11.01
C ALA A 44 2.40 -5.63 10.54
N ARG A 45 3.60 -5.91 11.02
CA ARG A 45 4.33 -7.12 10.64
C ARG A 45 3.57 -8.37 11.02
N ARG A 46 2.96 -8.38 12.21
CA ARG A 46 2.14 -9.53 12.65
C ARG A 46 0.92 -9.72 11.76
N MET A 47 0.25 -8.62 11.40
CA MET A 47 -0.93 -8.68 10.52
C MET A 47 -0.57 -9.15 9.12
N LEU A 48 0.57 -8.71 8.59
CA LEU A 48 1.02 -9.10 7.26
C LEU A 48 1.41 -10.57 7.17
N VAL A 49 1.89 -11.15 8.26
CA VAL A 49 2.16 -12.59 8.33
C VAL A 49 0.85 -13.38 8.29
N SER A 50 -0.22 -12.85 8.88
CA SER A 50 -1.51 -13.55 8.98
C SER A 50 -2.31 -13.54 7.69
N GLY A 51 -2.07 -12.60 6.80
CA GLY A 51 -2.82 -12.55 5.56
C GLY A 51 -2.37 -11.43 4.65
N PRO A 52 -2.63 -11.57 3.33
CA PRO A 52 -2.19 -10.58 2.36
C PRO A 52 -3.09 -9.34 2.36
N TYR A 53 -2.48 -8.22 1.98
CA TYR A 53 -3.19 -6.98 1.67
C TYR A 53 -2.74 -6.54 0.28
N ASP A 54 -3.61 -5.81 -0.41
CA ASP A 54 -3.27 -5.28 -1.74
C ASP A 54 -2.43 -4.01 -1.66
N ILE A 55 -2.71 -3.18 -0.66
CA ILE A 55 -2.06 -1.87 -0.49
C ILE A 55 -1.64 -1.70 0.96
N LEU A 56 -0.42 -1.22 1.15
CA LEU A 56 0.13 -0.88 2.47
C LEU A 56 0.39 0.63 2.51
N VAL A 57 -0.20 1.32 3.48
CA VAL A 57 0.04 2.75 3.70
C VAL A 57 0.68 2.93 5.06
N ILE A 58 1.83 3.57 5.11
CA ILE A 58 2.57 3.78 6.35
C ILE A 58 2.72 5.27 6.62
N ASN A 59 2.28 5.70 7.79
CA ASN A 59 2.46 7.06 8.28
C ASN A 59 3.84 7.18 8.94
N THR A 60 4.71 7.97 8.37
CA THR A 60 6.10 8.05 8.80
C THR A 60 6.41 9.41 9.44
N PRO A 61 7.11 9.46 10.58
CA PRO A 61 7.63 8.33 11.35
C PRO A 61 6.56 7.68 12.23
N MET A 62 6.77 6.40 12.57
CA MET A 62 5.91 5.68 13.51
C MET A 62 6.52 5.74 14.91
N PRO A 63 5.72 5.50 15.98
CA PRO A 63 6.24 5.54 17.34
C PRO A 63 7.37 4.54 17.61
N ASP A 64 7.34 3.36 16.99
CA ASP A 64 8.33 2.31 17.23
C ASP A 64 9.48 2.31 16.21
N ASP A 65 9.27 2.84 14.99
CA ASP A 65 10.36 3.06 14.03
C ASP A 65 9.89 3.98 12.90
N PHE A 66 10.74 4.25 11.90
CA PHE A 66 10.38 5.15 10.81
C PHE A 66 9.39 4.55 9.81
N GLY A 67 9.28 3.24 9.74
CA GLY A 67 8.42 2.59 8.75
C GLY A 67 9.09 2.35 7.41
N VAL A 68 10.23 2.94 7.15
CA VAL A 68 10.96 2.76 5.89
C VAL A 68 11.43 1.31 5.73
N GLU A 69 11.95 0.71 6.80
CA GLU A 69 12.41 -0.68 6.76
C GLU A 69 11.25 -1.63 6.51
N LEU A 70 10.09 -1.38 7.13
CA LEU A 70 8.90 -2.17 6.87
C LEU A 70 8.51 -2.11 5.39
N ALA A 71 8.52 -0.91 4.80
CA ALA A 71 8.21 -0.74 3.38
C ALA A 71 9.19 -1.49 2.50
N LEU A 72 10.48 -1.37 2.78
CA LEU A 72 11.51 -2.03 1.97
C LEU A 72 11.46 -3.55 2.09
N ASP A 73 11.12 -4.08 3.26
CA ASP A 73 10.99 -5.52 3.45
C ASP A 73 9.89 -6.13 2.58
N TYR A 74 8.86 -5.36 2.25
CA TYR A 74 7.75 -5.83 1.42
C TYR A 74 7.77 -5.27 0.00
N ALA A 75 8.84 -4.56 -0.38
CA ALA A 75 8.93 -3.92 -1.70
C ALA A 75 8.87 -4.92 -2.85
N ASP A 76 9.41 -6.12 -2.66
CA ASP A 76 9.41 -7.15 -3.69
C ASP A 76 8.18 -8.06 -3.64
N SER A 77 7.27 -7.81 -2.73
CA SER A 77 5.99 -8.52 -2.68
C SER A 77 5.02 -7.93 -3.72
N PRO A 78 3.91 -8.61 -4.01
CA PRO A 78 2.89 -8.05 -4.91
C PRO A 78 2.15 -6.83 -4.34
N MET A 79 2.35 -6.53 -3.05
CA MET A 79 1.68 -5.43 -2.37
C MET A 79 2.21 -4.08 -2.85
N CYS A 80 1.31 -3.13 -3.11
CA CYS A 80 1.67 -1.76 -3.47
C CYS A 80 1.80 -0.93 -2.20
N ILE A 81 2.83 -0.09 -2.10
CA ILE A 81 3.19 0.58 -0.87
C ILE A 81 3.28 2.09 -1.03
N MET A 82 2.70 2.81 -0.08
CA MET A 82 2.75 4.26 -0.02
C MET A 82 3.18 4.71 1.38
N LEU A 83 4.08 5.68 1.44
CA LEU A 83 4.49 6.32 2.68
C LEU A 83 3.95 7.74 2.74
N LEU A 84 3.30 8.08 3.85
CA LEU A 84 2.95 9.47 4.17
C LEU A 84 4.07 10.00 5.04
N VAL A 85 4.79 11.01 4.58
CA VAL A 85 6.07 11.42 5.15
C VAL A 85 6.01 12.88 5.62
N LYS A 86 6.55 13.17 6.80
CA LYS A 86 6.72 14.55 7.23
C LYS A 86 7.54 15.32 6.21
N ASP A 87 7.14 16.56 5.94
CA ASP A 87 7.77 17.39 4.91
C ASP A 87 9.29 17.49 5.10
N GLU A 88 9.75 17.63 6.33
CA GLU A 88 11.19 17.76 6.63
C GLU A 88 11.98 16.52 6.26
N LEU A 89 11.34 15.36 6.19
CA LEU A 89 11.98 14.07 5.89
C LEU A 89 11.73 13.60 4.46
N TYR A 90 10.94 14.35 3.70
CA TYR A 90 10.42 13.86 2.41
C TYR A 90 11.53 13.52 1.42
N ASP A 91 12.47 14.43 1.21
CA ASP A 91 13.54 14.21 0.22
C ASP A 91 14.42 13.03 0.61
N GLN A 92 14.79 12.96 1.89
CA GLN A 92 15.65 11.90 2.41
C GLN A 92 15.00 10.53 2.27
N ILE A 93 13.74 10.42 2.67
CA ILE A 93 13.04 9.13 2.63
C ILE A 93 12.72 8.74 1.20
N THR A 94 12.28 9.69 0.38
CA THR A 94 11.98 9.42 -1.04
C THR A 94 13.22 8.86 -1.73
N TYR A 95 14.38 9.45 -1.49
CA TYR A 95 15.63 8.97 -2.08
C TYR A 95 15.91 7.50 -1.72
N GLN A 96 15.58 7.10 -0.49
CA GLN A 96 15.82 5.73 -0.03
C GLN A 96 14.91 4.69 -0.66
N VAL A 97 13.69 5.07 -1.05
CA VAL A 97 12.65 4.09 -1.42
C VAL A 97 12.17 4.19 -2.87
N ILE A 98 12.57 5.25 -3.60
CA ILE A 98 12.00 5.48 -4.93
C ILE A 98 12.33 4.35 -5.92
N ASP A 99 13.55 3.83 -5.86
CA ASP A 99 13.96 2.75 -6.76
C ASP A 99 13.31 1.41 -6.43
N ALA A 100 12.73 1.30 -5.23
CA ALA A 100 11.98 0.12 -4.84
C ALA A 100 10.52 0.18 -5.29
N GLY A 101 10.11 1.27 -5.94
CA GLY A 101 8.76 1.43 -6.44
C GLY A 101 7.75 1.87 -5.38
N ILE A 102 8.23 2.42 -4.28
CA ILE A 102 7.38 2.88 -3.18
C ILE A 102 7.01 4.34 -3.41
N VAL A 103 5.72 4.65 -3.33
CA VAL A 103 5.21 6.02 -3.50
C VAL A 103 5.36 6.77 -2.18
N THR A 104 5.85 8.00 -2.24
CA THR A 104 5.94 8.87 -1.07
C THR A 104 5.10 10.13 -1.28
N ILE A 105 4.41 10.55 -0.21
CA ILE A 105 3.58 11.76 -0.22
C ILE A 105 3.95 12.58 1.01
N SER A 106 4.27 13.85 0.80
CA SER A 106 4.60 14.77 1.87
C SER A 106 3.35 15.18 2.67
N LYS A 107 3.45 15.21 3.99
CA LYS A 107 2.38 15.72 4.86
C LYS A 107 2.65 17.18 5.23
N PRO A 108 1.63 18.02 5.28
CA PRO A 108 0.23 17.73 4.95
C PRO A 108 0.01 17.66 3.45
N SER A 109 -1.02 16.91 3.06
CA SER A 109 -1.42 16.81 1.65
C SER A 109 -2.94 16.86 1.55
N THR A 110 -3.44 17.20 0.36
CA THR A 110 -4.88 17.31 0.15
C THR A 110 -5.50 15.95 -0.15
N LYS A 111 -6.79 15.81 0.14
CA LYS A 111 -7.52 14.56 -0.15
C LYS A 111 -7.44 14.16 -1.62
N PRO A 112 -7.63 15.08 -2.60
CA PRO A 112 -7.51 14.68 -4.01
C PRO A 112 -6.15 14.10 -4.39
N VAL A 113 -5.06 14.63 -3.84
CA VAL A 113 -3.72 14.13 -4.13
C VAL A 113 -3.55 12.72 -3.57
N VAL A 114 -3.95 12.51 -2.32
CA VAL A 114 -3.83 11.19 -1.70
C VAL A 114 -4.77 10.19 -2.36
N TYR A 115 -6.00 10.59 -2.65
CA TYR A 115 -6.97 9.71 -3.30
C TYR A 115 -6.49 9.27 -4.69
N SER A 116 -5.99 10.19 -5.52
CA SER A 116 -5.51 9.82 -6.85
C SER A 116 -4.30 8.89 -6.77
N SER A 117 -3.44 9.06 -5.77
CA SER A 117 -2.32 8.14 -5.54
C SER A 117 -2.82 6.76 -5.14
N MET A 118 -3.84 6.69 -4.28
CA MET A 118 -4.46 5.40 -3.90
C MET A 118 -5.10 4.72 -5.11
N ARG A 119 -5.76 5.48 -5.98
CA ARG A 119 -6.36 4.94 -7.19
C ARG A 119 -5.29 4.39 -8.13
N LEU A 120 -4.16 5.07 -8.22
CA LEU A 120 -3.04 4.58 -9.03
C LEU A 120 -2.48 3.27 -8.46
N LEU A 121 -2.34 3.18 -7.14
CA LEU A 121 -1.90 1.93 -6.50
C LEU A 121 -2.92 0.82 -6.71
N SER A 122 -4.21 1.13 -6.66
CA SER A 122 -5.26 0.16 -6.95
C SER A 122 -5.15 -0.38 -8.37
N ALA A 123 -4.94 0.49 -9.34
CA ALA A 123 -4.76 0.10 -10.74
C ALA A 123 -3.49 -0.75 -10.94
N THR A 124 -2.42 -0.39 -10.25
CA THR A 124 -1.16 -1.15 -10.29
C THR A 124 -1.34 -2.54 -9.68
N SER A 125 -2.06 -2.62 -8.55
CA SER A 125 -2.39 -3.91 -7.92
C SER A 125 -3.17 -4.81 -8.87
N ALA A 126 -4.17 -4.26 -9.56
CA ALA A 126 -4.94 -5.00 -10.54
C ALA A 126 -4.07 -5.51 -11.69
N LYS A 127 -3.15 -4.67 -12.16
CA LYS A 127 -2.22 -5.05 -13.22
C LYS A 127 -1.30 -6.19 -12.80
N ILE A 128 -0.76 -6.11 -11.57
CA ILE A 128 0.10 -7.16 -11.04
C ILE A 128 -0.65 -8.50 -10.98
N LYS A 129 -1.89 -8.48 -10.50
CA LYS A 129 -2.70 -9.70 -10.42
C LYS A 129 -2.97 -10.30 -11.80
N ARG A 130 -3.24 -9.47 -12.80
CA ARG A 130 -3.43 -9.96 -14.17
C ARG A 130 -2.15 -10.58 -14.72
N MET A 131 -1.00 -9.98 -14.46
CA MET A 131 0.28 -10.50 -14.92
C MET A 131 0.64 -11.81 -14.23
N GLU A 132 0.39 -11.94 -12.94
CA GLU A 132 0.60 -13.19 -12.22
C GLU A 132 -0.26 -14.31 -12.78
N LYS A 133 -1.52 -14.01 -13.08
CA LYS A 133 -2.43 -14.99 -13.68
C LYS A 133 -1.95 -15.45 -15.05
N LYS A 134 -1.47 -14.50 -15.88
CA LYS A 134 -0.92 -14.84 -17.20
C LYS A 134 0.32 -15.72 -17.09
N ASN A 135 1.21 -15.41 -16.16
CA ASN A 135 2.42 -16.20 -15.93
C ASN A 135 2.08 -17.63 -15.53
N ARG A 136 1.13 -17.82 -14.63
CA ARG A 136 0.71 -19.16 -14.22
C ARG A 136 0.17 -19.95 -15.41
N THR A 137 -0.66 -19.30 -16.24
CA THR A 137 -1.22 -19.96 -17.43
C THR A 137 -0.11 -20.41 -18.39
N LEU A 138 0.90 -19.55 -18.60
CA LEU A 138 2.03 -19.90 -19.46
C LEU A 138 2.86 -21.05 -18.88
N GLU A 139 3.11 -21.03 -17.58
CA GLU A 139 3.84 -22.12 -16.92
C GLU A 139 3.10 -23.44 -17.02
N GLU A 140 1.78 -23.43 -16.84
CA GLU A 140 0.95 -24.61 -16.99
C GLU A 140 1.01 -25.17 -18.41
N LYS A 141 0.95 -24.30 -19.42
CA LYS A 141 1.05 -24.73 -20.83
C LYS A 141 2.43 -25.32 -21.13
N MET A 142 3.48 -24.72 -20.57
CA MET A 142 4.84 -25.24 -20.80
C MET A 142 5.05 -26.57 -20.11
N ALA A 143 4.42 -26.80 -18.98
CA ALA A 143 4.50 -28.08 -18.28
C ALA A 143 3.86 -29.23 -19.04
N ASP A 144 2.91 -28.94 -19.93
CA ASP A 144 2.20 -29.93 -20.71
C ASP A 144 2.98 -30.36 -21.98
N ILE A 145 4.07 -29.68 -22.27
CA ILE A 145 4.93 -30.02 -23.39
C ILE A 145 5.96 -31.10 -22.95
#